data_6beb5ab68cdf6cf55ce6f0d7a66878a1
#
_entry.id   6beb5ab68cdf6cf55ce6f0d7a66878a1
#
_cell.length_a   1.000
_cell.length_b   1.000
_cell.length_c   1.000
_cell.angle_alpha   90.00
_cell.angle_beta   90.00
_cell.angle_gamma   90.00
#
_symmetry.space_group_name_H-M   'P 1'
#
loop_
_entity.id
_entity.type
_entity.pdbx_description
1 polymer ?
#
loop_
_entity_poly.entity_id
_entity_poly.type
_entity_poly.pdbx_seq_one_letter_code
_entity_poly.pdbx_strand_id
1 'polypeptide(L)'
;LVALTLTPVLCSYLLGSGKGQMREPKVAEWLKGHYAKALEWAINNRRVVLGSAAALFVVALVVFASLGRNFLPPFNEGSFTINVSTLPGISLAESDRIGNKVEKQLLSIPEINTVGRKTGRAELDEHALGVNDTEIEAPFTLTDRSKDEVLADVRHKLEAIPGINVEVGAPITHRIDAMLSGTRANIAIKVFGDNLNRMYDIGNKIKEEISGIE
;
A
#
# COMPACT_ATOMS: atom_id res chain seq x y z
N LEU A 1 2.64 -26.68 -24.94
CA LEU A 1 2.75 -27.84 -25.87
C LEU A 1 1.54 -28.77 -25.74
N VAL A 2 1.22 -29.27 -24.52
CA VAL A 2 0.09 -30.20 -24.28
C VAL A 2 -1.24 -29.67 -24.81
N ALA A 3 -1.59 -28.40 -24.55
CA ALA A 3 -2.84 -27.78 -25.02
C ALA A 3 -2.91 -27.67 -26.55
N LEU A 4 -1.78 -27.46 -27.22
CA LEU A 4 -1.72 -27.32 -28.68
C LEU A 4 -1.68 -28.66 -29.43
N THR A 5 -1.30 -29.75 -28.79
CA THR A 5 -1.18 -31.07 -29.39
C THR A 5 -2.25 -32.04 -28.91
N LEU A 6 -2.40 -32.19 -27.60
CA LEU A 6 -3.30 -33.19 -27.00
C LEU A 6 -4.78 -32.82 -27.21
N THR A 7 -5.13 -31.53 -27.07
CA THR A 7 -6.53 -31.10 -27.21
C THR A 7 -7.08 -31.32 -28.64
N PRO A 8 -6.42 -30.92 -29.74
CA PRO A 8 -6.87 -31.22 -31.08
C PRO A 8 -6.96 -32.71 -31.37
N VAL A 9 -5.99 -33.50 -30.88
CA VAL A 9 -5.96 -34.96 -31.06
C VAL A 9 -7.13 -35.62 -30.33
N LEU A 10 -7.38 -35.26 -29.08
CA LEU A 10 -8.54 -35.76 -28.33
C LEU A 10 -9.87 -35.34 -28.97
N CYS A 11 -9.98 -34.11 -29.44
CA CYS A 11 -11.16 -33.65 -30.18
C CYS A 11 -11.38 -34.46 -31.45
N SER A 12 -10.33 -34.79 -32.19
CA SER A 12 -10.41 -35.64 -33.39
C SER A 12 -10.90 -37.04 -33.09
N TYR A 13 -10.54 -37.64 -31.96
CA TYR A 13 -10.97 -38.97 -31.56
C TYR A 13 -12.34 -39.01 -30.88
N LEU A 14 -12.65 -38.03 -30.06
CA LEU A 14 -13.86 -37.99 -29.24
C LEU A 14 -15.05 -37.35 -29.96
N LEU A 15 -14.82 -36.34 -30.82
CA LEU A 15 -15.81 -35.74 -31.67
C LEU A 15 -15.81 -36.48 -33.02
N GLY A 16 -16.38 -37.67 -33.06
CA GLY A 16 -16.42 -38.50 -34.27
C GLY A 16 -16.92 -37.72 -35.51
N SER A 17 -16.54 -38.20 -36.72
CA SER A 17 -16.97 -37.68 -38.02
C SER A 17 -18.48 -37.81 -38.23
N GLY A 18 -19.26 -37.18 -37.37
CA GLY A 18 -20.70 -37.11 -37.49
C GLY A 18 -21.06 -36.27 -38.71
N LYS A 19 -21.42 -36.89 -39.82
CA LYS A 19 -22.14 -36.30 -40.97
C LYS A 19 -23.55 -35.82 -40.61
N GLY A 20 -23.84 -35.60 -39.34
CA GLY A 20 -25.08 -35.00 -38.86
C GLY A 20 -25.00 -33.47 -38.96
N GLN A 21 -25.95 -32.83 -39.61
CA GLN A 21 -26.16 -31.40 -39.46
C GLN A 21 -26.24 -31.09 -37.96
N MET A 22 -25.15 -30.55 -37.40
CA MET A 22 -25.16 -30.05 -36.01
C MET A 22 -26.21 -28.94 -35.97
N ARG A 23 -27.38 -29.26 -35.42
CA ARG A 23 -28.38 -28.23 -35.11
C ARG A 23 -27.73 -27.29 -34.10
N GLU A 24 -27.53 -26.08 -34.52
CA GLU A 24 -26.97 -25.07 -33.58
C GLU A 24 -27.88 -24.96 -32.36
N PRO A 25 -27.30 -24.84 -31.16
CA PRO A 25 -28.09 -24.62 -29.94
C PRO A 25 -28.98 -23.38 -30.12
N LYS A 26 -30.25 -23.46 -29.73
CA LYS A 26 -31.21 -22.35 -29.82
C LYS A 26 -30.70 -21.03 -29.26
N VAL A 27 -29.88 -21.12 -28.23
CA VAL A 27 -29.20 -19.97 -27.59
C VAL A 27 -28.23 -19.31 -28.59
N ALA A 28 -27.49 -20.11 -29.37
CA ALA A 28 -26.54 -19.58 -30.35
C ALA A 28 -27.27 -18.88 -31.51
N GLU A 29 -28.37 -19.46 -32.00
CA GLU A 29 -29.22 -18.85 -33.06
C GLU A 29 -29.83 -17.53 -32.56
N TRP A 30 -30.34 -17.49 -31.32
CA TRP A 30 -30.89 -16.28 -30.71
C TRP A 30 -29.82 -15.19 -30.60
N LEU A 31 -28.64 -15.55 -30.10
CA LEU A 31 -27.51 -14.62 -29.93
C LEU A 31 -27.02 -14.08 -31.26
N LYS A 32 -26.89 -14.95 -32.28
CA LYS A 32 -26.52 -14.56 -33.65
C LYS A 32 -27.52 -13.57 -34.25
N GLY A 33 -28.83 -13.81 -34.05
CA GLY A 33 -29.89 -12.93 -34.55
C GLY A 33 -29.83 -11.52 -33.95
N HIS A 34 -29.56 -11.42 -32.66
CA HIS A 34 -29.38 -10.13 -31.97
C HIS A 34 -28.08 -9.43 -32.35
N TYR A 35 -26.99 -10.19 -32.44
CA TYR A 35 -25.71 -9.67 -32.90
C TYR A 35 -25.75 -9.13 -34.32
N ALA A 36 -26.38 -9.86 -35.26
CA ALA A 36 -26.50 -9.41 -36.63
C ALA A 36 -27.24 -8.07 -36.76
N LYS A 37 -28.34 -7.89 -36.01
CA LYS A 37 -29.09 -6.62 -35.99
C LYS A 37 -28.26 -5.49 -35.37
N ALA A 38 -27.55 -5.76 -34.28
CA ALA A 38 -26.67 -4.78 -33.62
C ALA A 38 -25.51 -4.38 -34.54
N LEU A 39 -24.93 -5.35 -35.24
CA LEU A 39 -23.84 -5.11 -36.19
C LEU A 39 -24.30 -4.27 -37.38
N GLU A 40 -25.46 -4.60 -37.98
CA GLU A 40 -26.04 -3.84 -39.08
C GLU A 40 -26.35 -2.40 -38.66
N TRP A 41 -26.93 -2.22 -37.49
CA TRP A 41 -27.15 -0.88 -36.90
C TRP A 41 -25.84 -0.13 -36.72
N ALA A 42 -24.80 -0.78 -36.16
CA ALA A 42 -23.50 -0.17 -35.92
C ALA A 42 -22.80 0.27 -37.21
N ILE A 43 -22.87 -0.54 -38.27
CA ILE A 43 -22.28 -0.22 -39.57
C ILE A 43 -23.02 0.97 -40.22
N ASN A 44 -24.34 0.97 -40.16
CA ASN A 44 -25.16 2.05 -40.72
C ASN A 44 -24.97 3.35 -39.94
N ASN A 45 -24.73 3.29 -38.61
CA ASN A 45 -24.54 4.44 -37.75
C ASN A 45 -23.07 4.62 -37.29
N ARG A 46 -22.12 4.33 -38.17
CA ARG A 46 -20.68 4.35 -37.85
C ARG A 46 -20.21 5.63 -37.17
N ARG A 47 -20.80 6.80 -37.53
CA ARG A 47 -20.44 8.08 -36.89
C ARG A 47 -20.86 8.14 -35.43
N VAL A 48 -22.01 7.56 -35.08
CA VAL A 48 -22.53 7.49 -33.72
C VAL A 48 -21.65 6.55 -32.88
N VAL A 49 -21.31 5.39 -33.43
CA VAL A 49 -20.46 4.40 -32.76
C VAL A 49 -19.05 4.96 -32.51
N LEU A 50 -18.43 5.58 -33.53
CA LEU A 50 -17.14 6.20 -33.37
C LEU A 50 -17.17 7.39 -32.41
N GLY A 51 -18.23 8.20 -32.47
CA GLY A 51 -18.40 9.34 -31.55
C GLY A 51 -18.60 8.88 -30.10
N SER A 52 -19.41 7.85 -29.87
CA SER A 52 -19.60 7.29 -28.52
C SER A 52 -18.34 6.64 -27.98
N ALA A 53 -17.58 5.93 -28.82
CA ALA A 53 -16.31 5.35 -28.43
C ALA A 53 -15.27 6.44 -28.07
N ALA A 54 -15.19 7.51 -28.88
CA ALA A 54 -14.32 8.65 -28.59
C ALA A 54 -14.73 9.36 -27.30
N ALA A 55 -16.04 9.58 -27.08
CA ALA A 55 -16.54 10.19 -25.85
C ALA A 55 -16.21 9.35 -24.63
N LEU A 56 -16.44 8.02 -24.67
CA LEU A 56 -16.08 7.10 -23.60
C LEU A 56 -14.57 7.10 -23.32
N PHE A 57 -13.76 7.17 -24.38
CA PHE A 57 -12.30 7.25 -24.21
C PHE A 57 -11.88 8.55 -23.51
N VAL A 58 -12.47 9.70 -23.88
CA VAL A 58 -12.21 10.98 -23.20
C VAL A 58 -12.63 10.92 -21.73
N VAL A 59 -13.82 10.37 -21.44
CA VAL A 59 -14.29 10.16 -20.06
C VAL A 59 -13.31 9.27 -19.28
N ALA A 60 -12.84 8.18 -19.88
CA ALA A 60 -11.86 7.29 -19.27
C ALA A 60 -10.54 8.02 -18.97
N LEU A 61 -10.06 8.87 -19.87
CA LEU A 61 -8.87 9.70 -19.63
C LEU A 61 -9.06 10.70 -18.49
N VAL A 62 -10.22 11.34 -18.42
CA VAL A 62 -10.53 12.29 -17.32
C VAL A 62 -10.58 11.55 -15.98
N VAL A 63 -11.27 10.41 -15.93
CA VAL A 63 -11.30 9.55 -14.73
C VAL A 63 -9.89 9.09 -14.36
N PHE A 64 -9.11 8.63 -15.32
CA PHE A 64 -7.72 8.19 -15.08
C PHE A 64 -6.85 9.33 -14.53
N ALA A 65 -7.00 10.55 -15.04
CA ALA A 65 -6.28 11.72 -14.54
C ALA A 65 -6.70 12.14 -13.12
N SER A 66 -7.95 11.84 -12.74
CA SER A 66 -8.47 12.12 -11.39
C SER A 66 -8.16 11.03 -10.36
N LEU A 67 -7.74 9.83 -10.81
CA LEU A 67 -7.30 8.79 -9.89
C LEU A 67 -5.99 9.17 -9.21
N GLY A 68 -5.94 8.99 -7.87
CA GLY A 68 -4.72 9.17 -7.10
C GLY A 68 -3.62 8.21 -7.58
N ARG A 69 -2.38 8.68 -7.54
CA ARG A 69 -1.19 7.91 -7.95
C ARG A 69 -0.58 7.16 -6.75
N ASN A 70 -1.33 6.32 -6.10
CA ASN A 70 -0.78 5.45 -5.08
C ASN A 70 -0.19 4.20 -5.75
N PHE A 71 1.07 3.94 -5.50
CA PHE A 71 1.76 2.75 -6.01
C PHE A 71 1.17 1.45 -5.46
N LEU A 72 0.70 1.49 -4.21
CA LEU A 72 0.06 0.37 -3.54
C LEU A 72 -1.29 0.82 -2.96
N PRO A 73 -2.33 -0.02 -3.05
CA PRO A 73 -3.57 0.26 -2.33
C PRO A 73 -3.30 0.27 -0.83
N PRO A 74 -3.99 1.13 -0.05
CA PRO A 74 -3.88 1.11 1.40
C PRO A 74 -4.35 -0.25 1.92
N PHE A 75 -3.44 -1.00 2.52
CA PHE A 75 -3.80 -2.24 3.21
C PHE A 75 -4.58 -1.90 4.47
N ASN A 76 -5.74 -2.50 4.65
CA ASN A 76 -6.53 -2.35 5.87
C ASN A 76 -5.98 -3.31 6.93
N GLU A 77 -4.86 -2.92 7.52
CA GLU A 77 -4.24 -3.67 8.60
C GLU A 77 -4.81 -3.18 9.93
N GLY A 78 -5.26 -4.10 10.76
CA GLY A 78 -5.77 -3.81 12.11
C GLY A 78 -4.66 -3.54 13.13
N SER A 79 -3.51 -3.04 12.70
CA SER A 79 -2.37 -2.72 13.56
C SER A 79 -1.62 -1.49 13.04
N PHE A 80 -1.08 -0.69 13.96
CA PHE A 80 -0.09 0.32 13.66
C PHE A 80 1.31 -0.21 13.96
N THR A 81 2.26 0.09 13.07
CA THR A 81 3.69 -0.06 13.33
C THR A 81 4.26 1.32 13.65
N ILE A 82 4.82 1.46 14.83
CA ILE A 82 5.33 2.71 15.36
C ILE A 82 6.84 2.56 15.56
N ASN A 83 7.62 3.34 14.83
CA ASN A 83 9.06 3.43 15.05
C ASN A 83 9.35 4.64 15.91
N VAL A 84 10.09 4.41 16.97
CA VAL A 84 10.55 5.43 17.90
C VAL A 84 12.06 5.45 17.84
N SER A 85 12.63 6.54 17.36
CA SER A 85 14.07 6.77 17.31
C SER A 85 14.45 7.82 18.35
N THR A 86 15.46 7.51 19.12
CA THR A 86 16.07 8.40 20.12
C THR A 86 17.45 8.88 19.65
N LEU A 87 18.13 9.70 20.44
CA LEU A 87 19.45 10.20 20.08
C LEU A 87 20.47 9.05 19.96
N PRO A 88 21.33 9.07 18.91
CA PRO A 88 22.44 8.13 18.81
C PRO A 88 23.37 8.18 20.04
N GLY A 89 23.78 7.00 20.51
CA GLY A 89 24.62 6.89 21.68
C GLY A 89 23.89 6.73 23.03
N ILE A 90 22.55 6.70 22.99
CA ILE A 90 21.73 6.37 24.17
C ILE A 90 22.02 4.94 24.65
N SER A 91 21.89 4.69 25.93
CA SER A 91 22.00 3.33 26.47
C SER A 91 20.73 2.53 26.25
N LEU A 92 20.84 1.20 26.15
CA LEU A 92 19.68 0.31 26.02
C LEU A 92 18.67 0.50 27.17
N ALA A 93 19.18 0.70 28.39
CA ALA A 93 18.35 0.94 29.60
C ALA A 93 17.50 2.22 29.46
N GLU A 94 18.06 3.28 28.88
CA GLU A 94 17.34 4.53 28.69
C GLU A 94 16.35 4.42 27.52
N SER A 95 16.72 3.73 26.42
CA SER A 95 15.80 3.41 25.34
C SER A 95 14.61 2.59 25.83
N ASP A 96 14.86 1.60 26.69
CA ASP A 96 13.81 0.80 27.31
C ASP A 96 12.89 1.65 28.20
N ARG A 97 13.46 2.56 28.99
CA ARG A 97 12.68 3.50 29.82
C ARG A 97 11.77 4.41 28.98
N ILE A 98 12.28 4.90 27.86
CA ILE A 98 11.50 5.71 26.91
C ILE A 98 10.41 4.85 26.27
N GLY A 99 10.76 3.64 25.79
CA GLY A 99 9.81 2.69 25.24
C GLY A 99 8.65 2.38 26.18
N ASN A 100 8.93 2.20 27.48
CA ASN A 100 7.88 2.03 28.51
C ASN A 100 6.93 3.24 28.63
N LYS A 101 7.44 4.47 28.41
CA LYS A 101 6.58 5.66 28.39
C LYS A 101 5.68 5.67 27.15
N VAL A 102 6.23 5.32 25.99
CA VAL A 102 5.47 5.22 24.74
C VAL A 102 4.37 4.17 24.86
N GLU A 103 4.67 2.99 25.39
CA GLU A 103 3.69 1.93 25.63
C GLU A 103 2.52 2.41 26.50
N LYS A 104 2.82 3.11 27.59
CA LYS A 104 1.79 3.66 28.48
C LYS A 104 0.89 4.67 27.77
N GLN A 105 1.46 5.51 26.91
CA GLN A 105 0.66 6.46 26.12
C GLN A 105 -0.23 5.74 25.09
N LEU A 106 0.31 4.74 24.41
CA LEU A 106 -0.46 3.94 23.45
C LEU A 106 -1.63 3.19 24.13
N LEU A 107 -1.36 2.52 25.24
CA LEU A 107 -2.36 1.81 26.03
C LEU A 107 -3.42 2.71 26.69
N SER A 108 -3.19 4.04 26.71
CA SER A 108 -4.21 5.01 27.13
C SER A 108 -5.26 5.31 26.05
N ILE A 109 -5.10 4.76 24.84
CA ILE A 109 -6.02 4.90 23.72
C ILE A 109 -7.00 3.72 23.76
N PRO A 110 -8.31 3.96 23.88
CA PRO A 110 -9.28 2.87 24.07
C PRO A 110 -9.29 1.79 23.00
N GLU A 111 -8.95 2.15 21.76
CA GLU A 111 -8.91 1.22 20.62
C GLU A 111 -7.67 0.32 20.63
N ILE A 112 -6.62 0.64 21.41
CA ILE A 112 -5.39 -0.13 21.51
C ILE A 112 -5.42 -0.96 22.79
N ASN A 113 -5.62 -2.27 22.67
CA ASN A 113 -5.74 -3.17 23.82
C ASN A 113 -4.40 -3.80 24.24
N THR A 114 -3.45 -3.87 23.33
CA THR A 114 -2.14 -4.48 23.58
C THR A 114 -1.10 -3.83 22.69
N VAL A 115 0.17 -3.90 23.12
CA VAL A 115 1.31 -3.45 22.34
C VAL A 115 2.42 -4.49 22.44
N GLY A 116 3.13 -4.71 21.33
CA GLY A 116 4.34 -5.53 21.27
C GLY A 116 5.53 -4.65 20.94
N ARG A 117 6.56 -4.63 21.77
CA ARG A 117 7.74 -3.77 21.61
C ARG A 117 9.01 -4.56 21.40
N LYS A 118 9.83 -4.08 20.47
CA LYS A 118 11.18 -4.56 20.22
C LYS A 118 12.14 -3.37 20.30
N THR A 119 13.04 -3.37 21.28
CA THR A 119 14.03 -2.29 21.49
C THR A 119 15.44 -2.83 21.29
N GLY A 120 16.22 -2.14 20.47
CA GLY A 120 17.61 -2.50 20.24
C GLY A 120 17.79 -3.65 19.26
N ARG A 121 19.02 -4.18 19.24
CA ARG A 121 19.50 -5.17 18.26
C ARG A 121 19.21 -6.60 18.71
N ALA A 122 18.60 -7.39 17.81
CA ALA A 122 18.64 -8.84 17.92
C ALA A 122 19.90 -9.38 17.20
N GLU A 123 20.64 -10.29 17.84
CA GLU A 123 21.95 -10.76 17.31
C GLU A 123 21.84 -11.52 15.97
N LEU A 124 20.67 -12.06 15.63
CA LEU A 124 20.42 -12.88 14.44
C LEU A 124 19.45 -12.22 13.43
N ASP A 125 19.10 -10.96 13.61
CA ASP A 125 18.18 -10.25 12.72
C ASP A 125 18.96 -9.52 11.62
N GLU A 126 18.68 -9.82 10.35
CA GLU A 126 19.26 -9.12 9.21
C GLU A 126 18.89 -7.62 9.18
N HIS A 127 17.81 -7.25 9.88
CA HIS A 127 17.31 -5.88 10.00
C HIS A 127 17.63 -5.28 11.38
N ALA A 128 18.83 -5.57 11.89
CA ALA A 128 19.27 -5.12 13.19
C ALA A 128 19.20 -3.59 13.34
N LEU A 129 18.30 -3.13 14.22
CA LEU A 129 18.18 -1.74 14.64
C LEU A 129 19.27 -1.39 15.67
N GLY A 130 19.64 -0.11 15.72
CA GLY A 130 20.49 0.40 16.81
C GLY A 130 19.77 0.35 18.16
N VAL A 131 20.52 0.46 19.25
CA VAL A 131 19.93 0.54 20.60
C VAL A 131 19.06 1.78 20.83
N ASN A 132 19.21 2.76 19.97
CA ASN A 132 18.43 4.00 19.93
C ASN A 132 17.09 3.85 19.21
N ASP A 133 16.81 2.71 18.58
CA ASP A 133 15.60 2.48 17.81
C ASP A 133 14.71 1.44 18.48
N THR A 134 13.43 1.75 18.52
CA THR A 134 12.37 0.89 19.08
C THR A 134 11.25 0.77 18.08
N GLU A 135 10.86 -0.46 17.77
CA GLU A 135 9.71 -0.77 16.94
C GLU A 135 8.58 -1.30 17.83
N ILE A 136 7.40 -0.74 17.68
CA ILE A 136 6.22 -1.09 18.46
C ILE A 136 5.10 -1.46 17.50
N GLU A 137 4.52 -2.62 17.69
CA GLU A 137 3.28 -3.03 17.04
C GLU A 137 2.11 -2.81 17.99
N ALA A 138 1.12 -2.07 17.54
CA ALA A 138 -0.07 -1.71 18.31
C ALA A 138 -1.33 -2.15 17.53
N PRO A 139 -1.80 -3.38 17.73
CA PRO A 139 -3.09 -3.82 17.20
C PRO A 139 -4.22 -2.97 17.78
N PHE A 140 -5.15 -2.57 16.94
CA PHE A 140 -6.30 -1.77 17.35
C PHE A 140 -7.61 -2.37 16.86
N THR A 141 -8.68 -2.09 17.60
CA THR A 141 -10.06 -2.44 17.22
C THR A 141 -10.85 -1.16 17.16
N LEU A 142 -11.30 -0.77 15.96
CA LEU A 142 -12.12 0.42 15.78
C LEU A 142 -13.50 0.21 16.43
N THR A 143 -13.94 1.21 17.17
CA THR A 143 -15.28 1.28 17.75
C THR A 143 -16.10 2.37 17.07
N ASP A 144 -16.09 3.57 17.62
CA ASP A 144 -16.88 4.71 17.12
C ASP A 144 -16.02 5.68 16.28
N ARG A 145 -14.69 5.62 16.41
CA ARG A 145 -13.75 6.50 15.73
C ARG A 145 -13.20 5.86 14.44
N SER A 146 -12.94 6.69 13.44
CA SER A 146 -12.24 6.27 12.21
C SER A 146 -10.76 5.96 12.48
N LYS A 147 -10.12 5.19 11.57
CA LYS A 147 -8.69 4.90 11.64
C LYS A 147 -7.85 6.17 11.69
N ASP A 148 -8.23 7.19 10.91
CA ASP A 148 -7.48 8.45 10.82
C ASP A 148 -7.57 9.26 12.11
N GLU A 149 -8.73 9.24 12.80
CA GLU A 149 -8.88 9.88 14.10
C GLU A 149 -8.05 9.18 15.18
N VAL A 150 -8.02 7.86 15.18
CA VAL A 150 -7.16 7.09 16.11
C VAL A 150 -5.68 7.35 15.80
N LEU A 151 -5.30 7.41 14.54
CA LEU A 151 -3.93 7.73 14.10
C LEU A 151 -3.51 9.14 14.55
N ALA A 152 -4.39 10.13 14.42
CA ALA A 152 -4.14 11.49 14.88
C ALA A 152 -3.94 11.55 16.41
N ASP A 153 -4.74 10.81 17.19
CA ASP A 153 -4.60 10.71 18.63
C ASP A 153 -3.29 10.03 19.04
N VAL A 154 -2.89 8.96 18.35
CA VAL A 154 -1.59 8.31 18.53
C VAL A 154 -0.46 9.31 18.33
N ARG A 155 -0.45 10.05 17.21
CA ARG A 155 0.58 11.04 16.91
C ARG A 155 0.65 12.13 17.98
N HIS A 156 -0.50 12.73 18.30
CA HIS A 156 -0.58 13.79 19.29
C HIS A 156 -0.04 13.36 20.68
N LYS A 157 -0.37 12.15 21.13
CA LYS A 157 0.10 11.64 22.42
C LYS A 157 1.60 11.34 22.42
N LEU A 158 2.13 10.87 21.31
CA LEU A 158 3.56 10.54 21.19
C LEU A 158 4.42 11.78 20.99
N GLU A 159 3.95 12.80 20.30
CA GLU A 159 4.63 14.11 20.17
C GLU A 159 4.86 14.81 21.52
N ALA A 160 3.99 14.54 22.49
CA ALA A 160 4.16 15.06 23.84
C ALA A 160 5.37 14.49 24.62
N ILE A 161 6.02 13.44 24.10
CA ILE A 161 7.20 12.82 24.72
C ILE A 161 8.47 13.50 24.16
N PRO A 162 9.22 14.24 24.98
CA PRO A 162 10.40 14.93 24.48
C PRO A 162 11.56 13.98 24.17
N GLY A 163 12.36 14.33 23.17
CA GLY A 163 13.60 13.64 22.84
C GLY A 163 13.43 12.37 21.99
N ILE A 164 12.26 12.17 21.42
CA ILE A 164 11.99 11.07 20.48
C ILE A 164 11.60 11.61 19.11
N ASN A 165 11.90 10.85 18.09
CA ASN A 165 11.31 10.99 16.76
C ASN A 165 10.40 9.80 16.52
N VAL A 166 9.16 10.05 16.13
CA VAL A 166 8.13 9.02 15.99
C VAL A 166 7.64 8.97 14.54
N GLU A 167 7.61 7.78 14.00
CA GLU A 167 7.00 7.48 12.73
C GLU A 167 5.92 6.42 12.91
N VAL A 168 4.70 6.71 12.44
CA VAL A 168 3.55 5.80 12.54
C VAL A 168 3.11 5.39 11.16
N GLY A 169 3.12 4.11 10.90
CA GLY A 169 2.73 3.50 9.64
C GLY A 169 1.90 2.23 9.82
N ALA A 170 1.62 1.57 8.71
CA ALA A 170 1.01 0.24 8.69
C ALA A 170 2.10 -0.83 8.46
N PRO A 171 1.99 -2.03 9.06
CA PRO A 171 3.04 -3.05 9.04
C PRO A 171 3.54 -3.43 7.64
N ILE A 172 2.64 -3.65 6.68
CA ILE A 172 3.01 -4.06 5.32
C ILE A 172 3.59 -2.90 4.53
N THR A 173 2.94 -1.74 4.55
CA THR A 173 3.41 -0.52 3.87
C THR A 173 4.81 -0.16 4.37
N HIS A 174 5.03 -0.22 5.67
CA HIS A 174 6.30 0.09 6.30
C HIS A 174 7.45 -0.81 5.85
N ARG A 175 7.19 -2.13 5.70
CA ARG A 175 8.17 -3.08 5.18
C ARG A 175 8.48 -2.84 3.71
N ILE A 176 7.46 -2.54 2.91
CA ILE A 176 7.62 -2.27 1.47
C ILE A 176 8.44 -0.99 1.26
N ASP A 177 8.12 0.08 2.00
CA ASP A 177 8.86 1.35 1.93
C ASP A 177 10.33 1.16 2.32
N ALA A 178 10.60 0.40 3.39
CA ALA A 178 11.96 0.06 3.80
C ALA A 178 12.72 -0.74 2.73
N MET A 179 12.06 -1.67 2.05
CA MET A 179 12.67 -2.46 0.96
C MET A 179 12.95 -1.63 -0.29
N LEU A 180 12.06 -0.70 -0.65
CA LEU A 180 12.17 0.08 -1.88
C LEU A 180 13.10 1.29 -1.73
N SER A 181 13.00 2.02 -0.62
CA SER A 181 13.75 3.26 -0.38
C SER A 181 14.97 3.10 0.54
N GLY A 182 15.07 1.97 1.24
CA GLY A 182 16.06 1.75 2.29
C GLY A 182 15.81 2.61 3.54
N THR A 183 14.65 3.22 3.63
CA THR A 183 14.16 3.99 4.79
C THR A 183 12.72 3.58 5.07
N ARG A 184 12.29 3.76 6.31
CA ARG A 184 10.93 3.38 6.73
C ARG A 184 9.91 4.49 6.54
N ALA A 185 10.33 5.63 5.97
CA ALA A 185 9.50 6.80 5.73
C ALA A 185 8.91 6.81 4.32
N ASN A 186 7.69 7.32 4.17
CA ASN A 186 7.02 7.49 2.87
C ASN A 186 7.79 8.46 1.96
N ILE A 187 8.48 9.43 2.55
CA ILE A 187 9.34 10.38 1.84
C ILE A 187 10.70 10.40 2.54
N ALA A 188 11.76 10.10 1.80
CA ALA A 188 13.12 10.13 2.31
C ALA A 188 13.97 11.16 1.58
N ILE A 189 14.48 12.14 2.32
CA ILE A 189 15.44 13.11 1.80
C ILE A 189 16.83 12.67 2.23
N LYS A 190 17.65 12.21 1.29
CA LYS A 190 19.00 11.72 1.57
C LYS A 190 20.02 12.81 1.26
N VAL A 191 20.80 13.20 2.27
CA VAL A 191 21.90 14.16 2.12
C VAL A 191 23.21 13.38 2.06
N PHE A 192 23.98 13.57 1.01
CA PHE A 192 25.28 12.92 0.80
C PHE A 192 26.40 13.95 0.89
N GLY A 193 27.52 13.58 1.50
CA GLY A 193 28.68 14.44 1.61
C GLY A 193 29.78 13.79 2.46
N ASP A 194 30.98 14.41 2.43
CA ASP A 194 32.18 13.89 3.12
C ASP A 194 32.29 14.43 4.56
N ASN A 195 31.50 15.45 4.93
CA ASN A 195 31.56 16.11 6.23
C ASN A 195 30.26 15.95 6.99
N LEU A 196 30.28 15.17 8.07
CA LEU A 196 29.10 14.81 8.87
C LEU A 196 28.43 16.04 9.50
N ASN A 197 29.21 17.00 10.01
CA ASN A 197 28.66 18.21 10.64
C ASN A 197 27.92 19.06 9.61
N ARG A 198 28.52 19.23 8.43
CA ARG A 198 27.87 19.97 7.33
C ARG A 198 26.59 19.29 6.83
N MET A 199 26.58 17.96 6.77
CA MET A 199 25.38 17.20 6.40
C MET A 199 24.29 17.37 7.45
N TYR A 200 24.66 17.36 8.73
CA TYR A 200 23.72 17.61 9.84
C TYR A 200 23.10 19.01 9.77
N ASP A 201 23.92 20.03 9.54
CA ASP A 201 23.45 21.42 9.39
C ASP A 201 22.50 21.59 8.19
N ILE A 202 22.80 20.93 7.06
CA ILE A 202 21.94 20.92 5.87
C ILE A 202 20.61 20.19 6.19
N GLY A 203 20.68 19.05 6.87
CA GLY A 203 19.50 18.31 7.29
C GLY A 203 18.58 19.12 8.19
N ASN A 204 19.13 19.87 9.14
CA ASN A 204 18.35 20.78 10.01
C ASN A 204 17.70 21.92 9.21
N LYS A 205 18.42 22.54 8.28
CA LYS A 205 17.84 23.57 7.40
C LYS A 205 16.69 23.04 6.56
N ILE A 206 16.85 21.84 5.97
CA ILE A 206 15.78 21.19 5.22
C ILE A 206 14.56 20.94 6.13
N LYS A 207 14.80 20.45 7.37
CA LYS A 207 13.72 20.23 8.32
C LYS A 207 12.97 21.51 8.68
N GLU A 208 13.67 22.62 8.88
CA GLU A 208 13.07 23.95 9.13
C GLU A 208 12.21 24.42 7.95
N GLU A 209 12.74 24.33 6.73
CA GLU A 209 12.04 24.76 5.51
C GLU A 209 10.76 23.95 5.23
N ILE A 210 10.78 22.64 5.48
CA ILE A 210 9.61 21.77 5.25
C ILE A 210 8.61 21.77 6.42
N SER A 211 8.99 22.26 7.60
CA SER A 211 8.11 22.27 8.77
C SER A 211 6.86 23.15 8.62
N GLY A 212 6.85 24.06 7.63
CA GLY A 212 5.72 24.92 7.30
C GLY A 212 4.86 24.42 6.13
N ILE A 213 5.14 23.23 5.60
CA ILE A 213 4.37 22.63 4.49
C ILE A 213 3.39 21.64 5.13
N GLU A 214 2.08 21.93 5.04
CA GLU A 214 0.98 21.04 5.44
C GLU A 214 0.75 19.92 4.42
#